data_55383615035f821da0f5fcb41355333f
#
_entry.id   55383615035f821da0f5fcb41355333f
#
_cell.length_a   1.000
_cell.length_b   1.000
_cell.length_c   1.000
_cell.angle_alpha   90.00
_cell.angle_beta   90.00
_cell.angle_gamma   90.00
#
_symmetry.space_group_name_H-M   'P 1'
#
loop_
_entity.id
_entity.type
_entity.pdbx_description
1 polymer ?
#
loop_
_entity_poly.entity_id
_entity_poly.type
_entity_poly.pdbx_seq_one_letter_code
_entity_poly.pdbx_strand_id
1 'polypeptide(L)'
;MLRFRRRRSSPDGARLMNGPDSSEAHRNGPPESAGPAQDRRVTIELETRPGITTIVIKGELDLVTMPYLAAQVARAARDRPGRLIFDLSGTQFMDCGSARLIADAGHWLPGGGRPVIRRPGPGVRRILELTGLDAHCEIEP
;
A
#
# COMPACT_ATOMS: atom_id res chain seq x y z
N MET A 1 -3.76 -16.14 7.17
CA MET A 1 -3.64 -15.63 6.54
C MET A 1 -3.41 -15.66 5.83
N LEU A 2 -3.68 -15.50 5.70
CA LEU A 2 -3.51 -15.26 4.88
C LEU A 2 -3.10 -14.97 4.40
N ARG A 3 -2.87 -15.02 4.44
CA ARG A 3 -2.42 -14.42 3.87
C ARG A 3 -2.32 -14.37 2.99
N PHE A 4 -2.47 -14.49 2.49
CA PHE A 4 -2.37 -14.27 1.42
C PHE A 4 -2.47 -14.70 0.88
N ARG A 5 -2.56 -15.06 1.01
CA ARG A 5 -2.55 -15.24 0.31
C ARG A 5 -3.15 -15.33 -0.38
N ARG A 6 -3.58 -15.46 -0.49
CA ARG A 6 -4.01 -15.44 -1.27
C ARG A 6 -3.83 -15.39 -1.86
N ARG A 7 -3.69 -15.64 -2.08
CA ARG A 7 -3.48 -15.41 -2.83
C ARG A 7 -4.08 -15.53 -3.54
N ARG A 8 -4.47 -15.78 -4.04
CA ARG A 8 -4.76 -15.72 -4.95
C ARG A 8 -4.54 -15.47 -5.75
N SER A 9 -4.42 -15.73 -6.31
CA SER A 9 -4.11 -15.25 -7.28
C SER A 9 -3.90 -15.06 -8.03
N SER A 10 -3.99 -15.32 -8.46
CA SER A 10 -3.54 -14.98 -9.47
C SER A 10 -3.31 -14.84 -10.16
N PRO A 11 -3.34 -14.95 -10.54
CA PRO A 11 -2.83 -14.68 -11.53
C PRO A 11 -2.79 -14.37 -12.18
N ASP A 12 -2.98 -14.35 -12.33
CA ASP A 12 -2.67 -13.71 -13.09
C ASP A 12 -2.25 -13.25 -13.59
N GLY A 13 -2.28 -13.52 -13.61
CA GLY A 13 -1.54 -12.99 -14.37
C GLY A 13 -1.15 -12.84 -14.87
N ALA A 14 -1.20 -13.17 -15.12
CA ALA A 14 -0.52 -12.90 -15.81
C ALA A 14 -0.25 -12.93 -16.52
N ARG A 15 -0.39 -13.10 -16.88
CA ARG A 15 0.20 -13.02 -17.66
C ARG A 15 0.58 -12.72 -18.33
N LEU A 16 0.66 -12.82 -18.64
CA LEU A 16 1.31 -12.31 -19.36
C LEU A 16 1.70 -11.82 -19.92
N MET A 17 1.89 -11.98 -20.16
CA MET A 17 2.53 -11.36 -20.75
C MET A 17 3.09 -10.97 -21.15
N ASN A 18 3.15 -11.22 -21.20
CA ASN A 18 4.00 -10.64 -21.64
C ASN A 18 4.57 -10.26 -22.02
N GLY A 19 4.60 -10.36 -21.91
CA GLY A 19 5.44 -9.85 -22.40
C GLY A 19 6.09 -9.46 -22.51
N PRO A 20 6.41 -9.46 -22.71
CA PRO A 20 7.41 -9.06 -22.96
C PRO A 20 7.80 -8.67 -22.85
N ASP A 21 7.62 -8.65 -22.79
CA ASP A 21 8.27 -8.05 -22.69
C ASP A 21 8.57 -7.73 -22.21
N SER A 22 8.38 -7.94 -21.89
CA SER A 22 8.99 -7.52 -21.50
C SER A 22 9.62 -7.22 -21.05
N SER A 23 9.77 -7.26 -20.97
CA SER A 23 10.57 -6.85 -20.66
C SER A 23 10.96 -6.08 -20.34
N GLU A 24 10.87 -5.79 -20.57
CA GLU A 24 11.19 -4.98 -20.20
C GLU A 24 10.72 -4.28 -19.63
N ALA A 25 10.04 -4.46 -19.62
CA ALA A 25 9.73 -3.80 -19.11
C ALA A 25 9.42 -3.75 -18.24
N HIS A 26 9.18 -4.16 -18.12
CA HIS A 26 9.23 -4.09 -17.40
C HIS A 26 9.64 -3.98 -16.76
N ARG A 27 9.67 -4.10 -16.76
CA ARG A 27 10.29 -3.95 -15.93
C ARG A 27 10.43 -2.82 -15.07
N ASN A 28 10.03 -1.94 -15.22
CA ASN A 28 10.02 -0.73 -14.53
C ASN A 28 8.93 -0.61 -13.55
N GLY A 29 7.89 -1.29 -13.70
CA GLY A 29 6.84 -1.30 -12.74
C GLY A 29 7.19 -2.17 -11.58
N PRO A 30 6.34 -2.22 -10.56
CA PRO A 30 6.57 -3.14 -9.46
C PRO A 30 6.69 -4.53 -9.99
N PRO A 31 7.60 -5.31 -9.44
CA PRO A 31 7.75 -6.67 -9.92
C PRO A 31 6.54 -7.46 -9.53
N GLU A 32 5.74 -7.81 -10.50
CA GLU A 32 4.51 -8.51 -10.22
C GLU A 32 4.73 -9.91 -9.75
N SER A 33 5.79 -10.49 -10.21
CA SER A 33 6.12 -11.83 -9.79
C SER A 33 6.55 -11.89 -8.34
N ALA A 34 6.84 -10.76 -7.75
CA ALA A 34 7.30 -10.77 -6.37
C ALA A 34 6.19 -10.97 -5.37
N GLY A 35 4.92 -10.91 -5.78
CA GLY A 35 3.84 -10.99 -4.83
C GLY A 35 3.82 -9.77 -3.95
N PRO A 36 4.02 -9.90 -2.64
CA PRO A 36 4.17 -8.72 -1.82
C PRO A 36 5.41 -7.96 -2.24
N ALA A 37 5.45 -6.68 -1.96
CA ALA A 37 6.58 -5.86 -2.35
C ALA A 37 7.85 -6.38 -1.72
N GLN A 38 8.89 -6.49 -2.54
CA GLN A 38 10.13 -7.16 -2.15
C GLN A 38 11.32 -6.24 -2.33
N ASP A 39 11.31 -5.15 -1.62
CA ASP A 39 12.50 -4.32 -1.55
C ASP A 39 13.09 -4.52 -0.16
N ARG A 40 14.43 -4.47 -0.05
CA ARG A 40 15.08 -4.67 1.24
C ARG A 40 14.67 -3.66 2.27
N ARG A 41 14.28 -2.47 1.81
CA ARG A 41 13.97 -1.37 2.71
C ARG A 41 12.51 -1.36 3.14
N VAL A 42 11.66 -2.12 2.48
CA VAL A 42 10.25 -2.10 2.79
C VAL A 42 9.64 -3.48 2.61
N THR A 43 8.72 -3.81 3.50
CA THR A 43 7.88 -4.99 3.37
C THR A 43 6.43 -4.53 3.46
N ILE A 44 5.62 -4.93 2.50
CA ILE A 44 4.22 -4.51 2.46
C ILE A 44 3.36 -5.75 2.28
N GLU A 45 2.44 -5.97 3.19
CA GLU A 45 1.57 -7.15 3.18
C GLU A 45 0.12 -6.72 3.28
N LEU A 46 -0.76 -7.44 2.62
CA LEU A 46 -2.19 -7.22 2.69
C LEU A 46 -2.84 -8.24 3.60
N GLU A 47 -3.70 -7.78 4.48
CA GLU A 47 -4.54 -8.63 5.29
C GLU A 47 -5.98 -8.27 4.99
N THR A 48 -6.75 -9.25 4.56
CA THR A 48 -8.12 -9.01 4.13
C THR A 48 -9.10 -9.72 5.04
N ARG A 49 -10.11 -8.99 5.48
CA ARG A 49 -11.26 -9.50 6.21
C ARG A 49 -12.51 -8.94 5.56
N PRO A 50 -13.69 -9.52 5.82
CA PRO A 50 -14.91 -8.99 5.20
C PRO A 50 -15.06 -7.49 5.42
N GLY A 51 -15.05 -6.75 4.33
CA GLY A 51 -15.21 -5.30 4.36
C GLY A 51 -14.01 -4.50 4.80
N ILE A 52 -12.92 -5.15 5.20
CA ILE A 52 -11.76 -4.45 5.75
C ILE A 52 -10.49 -4.98 5.11
N THR A 53 -9.67 -4.08 4.59
CA THR A 53 -8.34 -4.43 4.10
C THR A 53 -7.32 -3.63 4.88
N THR A 54 -6.31 -4.32 5.41
CA THR A 54 -5.21 -3.70 6.13
C THR A 54 -3.95 -3.89 5.31
N ILE A 55 -3.23 -2.80 5.10
CA ILE A 55 -1.93 -2.81 4.44
C ILE A 55 -0.90 -2.60 5.55
N VAL A 56 -0.11 -3.64 5.82
CA VAL A 56 0.90 -3.60 6.88
C VAL A 56 2.22 -3.25 6.25
N ILE A 57 2.81 -2.15 6.69
CA ILE A 57 4.05 -1.63 6.09
C ILE A 57 5.15 -1.58 7.13
N LYS A 58 6.30 -2.15 6.78
CA LYS A 58 7.47 -2.15 7.66
C LYS A 58 8.66 -1.64 6.86
N GLY A 59 9.40 -0.70 7.44
CA GLY A 59 10.61 -0.16 6.81
C GLY A 59 10.43 1.28 6.39
N GLU A 60 10.91 1.59 5.19
CA GLU A 60 10.99 2.98 4.72
C GLU A 60 10.12 3.20 3.50
N LEU A 61 9.38 4.29 3.53
CA LEU A 61 8.56 4.71 2.39
C LEU A 61 9.17 5.98 1.81
N ASP A 62 9.77 5.85 0.64
CA ASP A 62 10.42 6.96 -0.05
C ASP A 62 10.17 6.82 -1.55
N LEU A 63 10.82 7.66 -2.32
CA LEU A 63 10.61 7.68 -3.77
C LEU A 63 10.92 6.32 -4.41
N VAL A 64 11.92 5.62 -3.89
CA VAL A 64 12.31 4.33 -4.47
C VAL A 64 11.31 3.23 -4.13
N THR A 65 10.77 3.24 -2.93
CA THR A 65 9.83 2.19 -2.51
C THR A 65 8.39 2.52 -2.85
N MET A 66 8.09 3.75 -3.23
CA MET A 66 6.71 4.18 -3.50
C MET A 66 6.00 3.33 -4.56
N PRO A 67 6.65 2.87 -5.64
CA PRO A 67 5.95 2.02 -6.62
C PRO A 67 5.39 0.73 -6.01
N TYR A 68 6.10 0.17 -5.02
CA TYR A 68 5.60 -1.03 -4.36
C TYR A 68 4.36 -0.73 -3.54
N LEU A 69 4.36 0.42 -2.85
CA LEU A 69 3.19 0.85 -2.11
C LEU A 69 2.01 1.08 -3.05
N ALA A 70 2.24 1.78 -4.16
CA ALA A 70 1.19 2.07 -5.12
C ALA A 70 0.56 0.79 -5.65
N ALA A 71 1.38 -0.23 -5.92
CA ALA A 71 0.87 -1.50 -6.42
C ALA A 71 -0.03 -2.19 -5.40
N GLN A 72 0.37 -2.16 -4.12
CA GLN A 72 -0.43 -2.81 -3.09
C GLN A 72 -1.72 -2.04 -2.81
N VAL A 73 -1.67 -0.72 -2.87
CA VAL A 73 -2.89 0.08 -2.72
C VAL A 73 -3.86 -0.24 -3.86
N ALA A 74 -3.34 -0.36 -5.09
CA ALA A 74 -4.20 -0.70 -6.23
C ALA A 74 -4.84 -2.07 -6.05
N ARG A 75 -4.09 -3.03 -5.52
CA ARG A 75 -4.65 -4.35 -5.26
C ARG A 75 -5.74 -4.30 -4.21
N ALA A 76 -5.50 -3.55 -3.14
CA ALA A 76 -6.49 -3.41 -2.08
C ALA A 76 -7.76 -2.76 -2.60
N ALA A 77 -7.62 -1.79 -3.49
CA ALA A 77 -8.78 -1.08 -4.03
C ALA A 77 -9.68 -1.96 -4.87
N ARG A 78 -9.13 -3.01 -5.49
CA ARG A 78 -9.93 -3.91 -6.32
C ARG A 78 -11.00 -4.63 -5.51
N ASP A 79 -10.74 -4.88 -4.25
CA ASP A 79 -11.70 -5.57 -3.39
C ASP A 79 -12.78 -4.64 -2.87
N ARG A 80 -12.69 -3.35 -3.19
CA ARG A 80 -13.66 -2.34 -2.78
C ARG A 80 -13.99 -2.43 -1.29
N PRO A 81 -12.98 -2.39 -0.42
CA PRO A 81 -13.22 -2.52 1.01
C PRO A 81 -14.01 -1.32 1.52
N GLY A 82 -14.84 -1.56 2.51
CA GLY A 82 -15.52 -0.45 3.17
C GLY A 82 -14.56 0.32 4.06
N ARG A 83 -13.47 -0.33 4.48
CA ARG A 83 -12.49 0.29 5.37
C ARG A 83 -11.10 -0.13 4.91
N LEU A 84 -10.23 0.84 4.77
CA LEU A 84 -8.84 0.60 4.36
C LEU A 84 -7.93 1.13 5.47
N ILE A 85 -7.11 0.25 6.01
CA ILE A 85 -6.24 0.56 7.13
C ILE A 85 -4.80 0.42 6.69
N PHE A 86 -3.99 1.43 7.02
CA PHE A 86 -2.54 1.36 6.84
C PHE A 86 -1.93 1.21 8.23
N ASP A 87 -1.35 0.05 8.49
CA ASP A 87 -0.67 -0.19 9.77
C ASP A 87 0.78 0.23 9.60
N LEU A 88 1.12 1.35 10.20
CA LEU A 88 2.44 1.95 10.08
C LEU A 88 3.29 1.76 11.33
N SER A 89 2.90 0.81 12.19
CA SER A 89 3.65 0.59 13.44
C SER A 89 5.11 0.19 13.17
N GLY A 90 5.38 -0.46 12.04
CA GLY A 90 6.74 -0.85 11.67
C GLY A 90 7.40 0.09 10.66
N THR A 91 6.74 1.18 10.33
CA THR A 91 7.26 2.12 9.34
C THR A 91 8.19 3.11 10.03
N GLN A 92 9.45 3.11 9.63
CA GLN A 92 10.49 3.92 10.26
C GLN A 92 10.63 5.29 9.65
N PHE A 93 10.28 5.41 8.38
CA PHE A 93 10.40 6.66 7.64
C PHE A 93 9.33 6.73 6.57
N MET A 94 8.80 7.93 6.35
CA MET A 94 7.85 8.17 5.28
C MET A 94 8.08 9.57 4.72
N ASP A 95 8.20 9.66 3.39
CA ASP A 95 8.33 10.97 2.77
C ASP A 95 6.96 11.55 2.43
N CYS A 96 6.95 12.79 1.96
CA CYS A 96 5.70 13.48 1.67
C CYS A 96 4.92 12.83 0.54
N GLY A 97 5.62 12.32 -0.47
CA GLY A 97 4.95 11.67 -1.60
C GLY A 97 4.23 10.41 -1.20
N SER A 98 4.86 9.60 -0.34
CA SER A 98 4.22 8.40 0.15
C SER A 98 3.03 8.74 1.05
N ALA A 99 3.17 9.78 1.88
CA ALA A 99 2.07 10.22 2.72
C ALA A 99 0.89 10.66 1.87
N ARG A 100 1.15 11.37 0.78
CA ARG A 100 0.10 11.81 -0.13
C ARG A 100 -0.60 10.63 -0.76
N LEU A 101 0.16 9.62 -1.18
CA LEU A 101 -0.41 8.44 -1.81
C LEU A 101 -1.36 7.73 -0.85
N ILE A 102 -0.95 7.62 0.41
CA ILE A 102 -1.79 6.98 1.43
C ILE A 102 -3.06 7.80 1.66
N ALA A 103 -2.92 9.12 1.79
CA ALA A 103 -4.09 9.97 2.03
C ALA A 103 -5.07 9.92 0.86
N ASP A 104 -4.54 9.87 -0.36
CA ASP A 104 -5.39 9.86 -1.56
C ASP A 104 -6.08 8.51 -1.76
N ALA A 105 -5.64 7.48 -1.09
CA ALA A 105 -6.25 6.16 -1.21
C ALA A 105 -7.73 6.19 -0.81
N GLY A 106 -8.13 7.16 0.00
CA GLY A 106 -9.53 7.29 0.37
C GLY A 106 -10.45 7.51 -0.82
N HIS A 107 -9.94 8.06 -1.92
CA HIS A 107 -10.75 8.28 -3.11
C HIS A 107 -11.27 6.97 -3.72
N TRP A 108 -10.60 5.88 -3.42
CA TRP A 108 -10.98 4.58 -3.98
C TRP A 108 -11.92 3.81 -3.07
N LEU A 109 -12.23 4.36 -1.90
CA LEU A 109 -13.18 3.72 -1.00
C LEU A 109 -14.60 4.05 -1.43
N PRO A 110 -15.52 3.10 -1.29
CA PRO A 110 -16.92 3.38 -1.57
C PRO A 110 -17.39 4.59 -0.77
N GLY A 111 -18.01 5.56 -1.45
CA GLY A 111 -18.48 6.76 -0.80
C GLY A 111 -17.40 7.78 -0.47
N GLY A 112 -16.17 7.55 -0.92
CA GLY A 112 -15.09 8.51 -0.69
C GLY A 112 -14.67 8.59 0.77
N GLY A 113 -14.50 7.45 1.41
CA GLY A 113 -14.12 7.42 2.81
C GLY A 113 -12.70 7.88 3.06
N ARG A 114 -12.30 7.83 4.33
CA ARG A 114 -10.96 8.22 4.73
C ARG A 114 -10.17 6.99 5.10
N PRO A 115 -8.93 6.89 4.63
CA PRO A 115 -8.10 5.76 5.07
C PRO A 115 -7.75 5.91 6.55
N VAL A 116 -7.58 4.79 7.21
CA VAL A 116 -7.19 4.75 8.62
C VAL A 116 -5.69 4.55 8.69
N ILE A 117 -5.02 5.37 9.47
CA ILE A 117 -3.60 5.21 9.76
C ILE A 117 -3.48 4.67 11.17
N ARG A 118 -2.98 3.45 11.29
CA ARG A 118 -2.89 2.78 12.59
C ARG A 118 -1.48 2.85 13.13
N ARG A 119 -1.35 3.33 14.33
CA ARG A 119 -0.11 3.35 15.11
C ARG A 119 1.08 3.97 14.36
N PRO A 120 0.91 5.18 13.83
CA PRO A 120 2.07 5.84 13.20
C PRO A 120 3.08 6.22 14.29
N GLY A 121 4.34 6.02 14.00
CA GLY A 121 5.39 6.48 14.89
C GLY A 121 5.51 7.99 14.85
N PRO A 122 6.35 8.58 15.74
CA PRO A 122 6.45 10.04 15.83
C PRO A 122 6.89 10.69 14.53
N GLY A 123 7.84 10.10 13.81
CA GLY A 123 8.30 10.69 12.55
C GLY A 123 7.25 10.66 11.47
N VAL A 124 6.50 9.56 11.39
CA VAL A 124 5.43 9.44 10.41
C VAL A 124 4.30 10.41 10.75
N ARG A 125 3.93 10.47 12.02
CA ARG A 125 2.88 11.39 12.46
C ARG A 125 3.27 12.83 12.14
N ARG A 126 4.54 13.19 12.34
CA ARG A 126 4.98 14.54 12.08
C ARG A 126 4.87 14.90 10.59
N ILE A 127 5.19 13.96 9.70
CA ILE A 127 5.05 14.22 8.26
C ILE A 127 3.57 14.45 7.92
N LEU A 128 2.68 13.66 8.50
CA LEU A 128 1.25 13.83 8.25
C LEU A 128 0.78 15.21 8.72
N GLU A 129 1.26 15.64 9.88
CA GLU A 129 0.88 16.94 10.44
C GLU A 129 1.45 18.09 9.62
N LEU A 130 2.74 18.01 9.28
CA LEU A 130 3.39 19.09 8.54
C LEU A 130 2.81 19.29 7.14
N THR A 131 2.33 18.23 6.54
CA THR A 131 1.74 18.30 5.20
C THR A 131 0.25 18.58 5.23
N GLY A 132 -0.38 18.54 6.42
CA GLY A 132 -1.81 18.68 6.54
C GLY A 132 -2.58 17.45 6.12
N LEU A 133 -1.90 16.37 5.78
CA LEU A 133 -2.55 15.16 5.29
C LEU A 133 -3.27 14.40 6.39
N ASP A 134 -2.95 14.68 7.66
CA ASP A 134 -3.67 14.08 8.77
C ASP A 134 -5.15 14.43 8.74
N ALA A 135 -5.52 15.56 8.12
CA ALA A 135 -6.93 15.94 7.99
C ALA A 135 -7.68 15.03 7.02
N HIS A 136 -6.97 14.30 6.16
CA HIS A 136 -7.57 13.43 5.17
C HIS A 136 -7.59 11.98 5.60
N CYS A 137 -7.12 11.69 6.79
CA CYS A 137 -7.00 10.34 7.32
C CYS A 137 -7.63 10.27 8.69
N GLU A 138 -7.96 9.05 9.11
CA GLU A 138 -8.37 8.78 10.48
C GLU A 138 -7.17 8.19 11.19
N ILE A 139 -6.69 8.84 12.24
CA ILE A 139 -5.50 8.38 12.96
C ILE A 139 -5.93 7.53 14.13
N GLU A 140 -5.41 6.30 14.19
CA GLU A 140 -5.68 5.35 15.25
C GLU A 140 -4.40 5.14 16.04
N PRO A 141 -4.39 5.40 17.33
CA PRO A 141 -3.15 5.28 18.13
C PRO A 141 -2.68 3.84 18.25
#